data_c86797ff11f312e8f191ed9c7e275d40
#
_entry.id   c86797ff11f312e8f191ed9c7e275d40
#
_cell.length_a   1.000
_cell.length_b   1.000
_cell.length_c   1.000
_cell.angle_alpha   90.00
_cell.angle_beta   90.00
_cell.angle_gamma   90.00
#
_symmetry.space_group_name_H-M   'P 1'
#
loop_
_entity.id
_entity.type
_entity.pdbx_description
1 polymer ?
#
loop_
_entity_poly.entity_id
_entity_poly.type
_entity_poly.pdbx_seq_one_letter_code
_entity_poly.pdbx_strand_id
1 'polypeptide(L)'
;MRIMGLDYGSKTVGVAVGDALGLTAQGIEIVRRKSENKLRQTLARIEEIANEYGVYKIVLGFPKHMNNDIGERAEKSLEFKEMLERRTGLPVVMWDERLTTVEADRTMMETGIRRENRKEYVDMIAAVFILQGYLDYLSHQKESQEN
;
A
#
# COMPACT_ATOMS: atom_id res chain seq x y z
N MET A 1 0.18 16.92 -6.75
CA MET A 1 0.70 16.14 -5.62
C MET A 1 -0.07 14.84 -5.50
N ARG A 2 0.61 13.74 -5.23
CA ARG A 2 0.01 12.41 -5.24
C ARG A 2 0.20 11.69 -3.91
N ILE A 3 -0.67 10.73 -3.63
CA ILE A 3 -0.58 9.86 -2.45
C ILE A 3 -0.13 8.48 -2.91
N MET A 4 0.75 7.84 -2.14
CA MET A 4 1.24 6.49 -2.44
C MET A 4 0.61 5.50 -1.48
N GLY A 5 0.21 4.34 -2.00
CA GLY A 5 -0.27 3.23 -1.19
C GLY A 5 0.72 2.08 -1.20
N LEU A 6 0.94 1.46 -0.05
CA LEU A 6 1.88 0.36 0.09
C LEU A 6 1.23 -0.83 0.80
N ASP A 7 1.49 -2.03 0.27
CA ASP A 7 1.15 -3.28 0.93
C ASP A 7 2.45 -4.00 1.29
N TYR A 8 2.79 -3.98 2.57
CA TYR A 8 4.07 -4.48 3.09
C TYR A 8 3.98 -5.97 3.42
N GLY A 9 4.69 -6.78 2.65
CA GLY A 9 4.78 -8.22 2.86
C GLY A 9 6.17 -8.63 3.34
N SER A 10 6.35 -9.93 3.56
CA SER A 10 7.63 -10.47 4.06
C SER A 10 8.78 -10.34 3.08
N LYS A 11 8.50 -10.43 1.78
CA LYS A 11 9.52 -10.35 0.73
C LYS A 11 9.18 -9.36 -0.37
N THR A 12 7.98 -8.80 -0.34
CA THR A 12 7.51 -7.89 -1.37
C THR A 12 6.82 -6.70 -0.75
N VAL A 13 6.84 -5.57 -1.47
CA VAL A 13 6.01 -4.41 -1.15
C VAL A 13 5.29 -4.03 -2.43
N GLY A 14 3.96 -4.13 -2.42
CA GLY A 14 3.15 -3.65 -3.51
C GLY A 14 3.05 -2.13 -3.44
N VAL A 15 3.20 -1.46 -4.58
CA VAL A 15 3.22 0.01 -4.65
C VAL A 15 2.14 0.49 -5.60
N ALA A 16 1.31 1.41 -5.12
CA ALA A 16 0.31 2.10 -5.93
C ALA A 16 0.48 3.61 -5.74
N VAL A 17 0.09 4.37 -6.75
CA VAL A 17 0.15 5.83 -6.67
C VAL A 17 -1.17 6.39 -7.19
N GLY A 18 -1.70 7.40 -6.51
CA GLY A 18 -2.92 8.08 -6.92
C GLY A 18 -2.69 9.05 -8.05
N ASP A 19 -3.76 9.40 -8.74
CA ASP A 19 -3.68 10.44 -9.77
C ASP A 19 -3.55 11.82 -9.12
N ALA A 20 -3.29 12.84 -9.94
CA ALA A 20 -3.09 14.21 -9.46
C ALA A 20 -4.36 14.78 -8.81
N LEU A 21 -5.53 14.27 -9.16
CA LEU A 21 -6.81 14.74 -8.61
C LEU A 21 -7.21 14.00 -7.32
N GLY A 22 -6.50 12.91 -6.97
CA GLY A 22 -6.81 12.12 -5.79
C GLY A 22 -8.07 11.27 -5.93
N LEU A 23 -8.43 10.89 -7.15
CA LEU A 23 -9.66 10.13 -7.41
C LEU A 23 -9.42 8.64 -7.59
N THR A 24 -8.34 8.26 -8.30
CA THR A 24 -8.10 6.86 -8.64
C THR A 24 -6.67 6.45 -8.28
N ALA A 25 -6.52 5.18 -7.90
CA ALA A 25 -5.23 4.57 -7.59
C ALA A 25 -4.79 3.67 -8.73
N GLN A 26 -3.49 3.70 -9.06
CA GLN A 26 -2.89 2.85 -10.08
C GLN A 26 -1.75 2.04 -9.48
N GLY A 27 -1.69 0.74 -9.83
CA GLY A 27 -0.58 -0.10 -9.44
C GLY A 27 0.67 0.27 -10.23
N ILE A 28 1.77 0.42 -9.54
CA ILE A 28 3.04 0.85 -10.15
C ILE A 28 4.02 -0.30 -10.24
N GLU A 29 4.27 -0.99 -9.11
CA GLU A 29 5.36 -1.94 -9.05
C GLU A 29 5.23 -2.84 -7.84
N ILE A 30 5.82 -4.03 -7.92
CA ILE A 30 6.06 -4.87 -6.74
C ILE A 30 7.56 -4.82 -6.48
N VAL A 31 7.96 -4.25 -5.34
CA VAL A 31 9.35 -4.18 -4.95
C VAL A 31 9.71 -5.46 -4.20
N ARG A 32 10.67 -6.22 -4.73
CA ARG A 32 11.05 -7.53 -4.19
C ARG A 32 12.37 -7.42 -3.43
N ARG A 33 12.52 -8.25 -2.38
CA ARG A 33 13.76 -8.35 -1.63
C ARG A 33 14.07 -9.81 -1.32
N LYS A 34 15.35 -10.11 -1.13
CA LYS A 34 15.79 -11.50 -0.91
C LYS A 34 15.45 -12.03 0.46
N SER A 35 15.43 -11.16 1.47
CA SER A 35 15.06 -11.56 2.81
C SER A 35 14.31 -10.43 3.51
N GLU A 36 13.52 -10.80 4.52
CA GLU A 36 12.66 -9.87 5.23
C GLU A 36 13.41 -8.69 5.83
N ASN A 37 14.63 -8.92 6.30
CA ASN A 37 15.41 -7.88 6.99
C ASN A 37 16.19 -6.96 6.05
N LYS A 38 16.24 -7.27 4.75
CA LYS A 38 16.99 -6.45 3.79
C LYS A 38 16.12 -5.34 3.22
N LEU A 39 15.85 -4.35 4.05
CA LEU A 39 14.93 -3.26 3.70
C LEU A 39 15.59 -2.05 3.07
N ARG A 40 16.90 -1.92 3.14
CA ARG A 40 17.60 -0.74 2.65
C ARG A 40 17.31 -0.43 1.18
N GLN A 41 17.43 -1.42 0.31
CA GLN A 41 17.17 -1.25 -1.11
C GLN A 41 15.68 -1.05 -1.40
N THR A 42 14.83 -1.71 -0.61
CA THR A 42 13.38 -1.54 -0.71
C THR A 42 12.99 -0.11 -0.41
N LEU A 43 13.52 0.46 0.68
CA LEU A 43 13.25 1.84 1.05
C LEU A 43 13.78 2.81 0.01
N ALA A 44 14.97 2.53 -0.54
CA ALA A 44 15.56 3.37 -1.59
C ALA A 44 14.67 3.40 -2.83
N ARG A 45 14.14 2.24 -3.23
CA ARG A 45 13.26 2.17 -4.40
C ARG A 45 11.94 2.90 -4.17
N ILE A 46 11.35 2.75 -3.00
CA ILE A 46 10.13 3.46 -2.65
C ILE A 46 10.36 4.99 -2.68
N GLU A 47 11.49 5.43 -2.16
CA GLU A 47 11.87 6.84 -2.19
C GLU A 47 12.00 7.35 -3.63
N GLU A 48 12.62 6.58 -4.51
CA GLU A 48 12.74 6.93 -5.93
C GLU A 48 11.36 7.11 -6.57
N ILE A 49 10.45 6.15 -6.31
CA ILE A 49 9.09 6.22 -6.85
C ILE A 49 8.36 7.45 -6.30
N ALA A 50 8.49 7.70 -5.01
CA ALA A 50 7.87 8.86 -4.38
C ALA A 50 8.34 10.17 -5.01
N ASN A 51 9.64 10.28 -5.29
CA ASN A 51 10.20 11.46 -5.93
C ASN A 51 9.74 11.60 -7.38
N GLU A 52 9.71 10.47 -8.10
CA GLU A 52 9.30 10.46 -9.50
C GLU A 52 7.87 10.93 -9.70
N TYR A 53 6.96 10.53 -8.81
CA TYR A 53 5.54 10.84 -8.93
C TYR A 53 5.10 12.06 -8.11
N GLY A 54 6.01 12.69 -7.39
CA GLY A 54 5.65 13.85 -6.58
C GLY A 54 4.74 13.50 -5.41
N VAL A 55 5.05 12.42 -4.71
CA VAL A 55 4.26 11.93 -3.60
C VAL A 55 4.47 12.80 -2.37
N TYR A 56 3.38 13.18 -1.70
CA TYR A 56 3.44 13.99 -0.49
C TYR A 56 2.96 13.25 0.77
N LYS A 57 2.38 12.08 0.61
CA LYS A 57 1.85 11.29 1.73
C LYS A 57 1.86 9.81 1.34
N ILE A 58 2.12 8.94 2.31
CA ILE A 58 2.13 7.49 2.11
C ILE A 58 1.03 6.87 2.97
N VAL A 59 0.27 5.93 2.39
CA VAL A 59 -0.73 5.13 3.10
C VAL A 59 -0.20 3.71 3.15
N LEU A 60 0.03 3.20 4.36
CA LEU A 60 0.56 1.86 4.57
C LEU A 60 -0.55 0.96 5.10
N GLY A 61 -0.78 -0.16 4.41
CA GLY A 61 -1.75 -1.14 4.87
C GLY A 61 -1.34 -1.72 6.21
N PHE A 62 -2.30 -1.79 7.12
CA PHE A 62 -2.08 -2.29 8.47
C PHE A 62 -2.91 -3.55 8.69
N PRO A 63 -2.28 -4.69 9.00
CA PRO A 63 -3.03 -5.93 9.20
C PRO A 63 -3.76 -5.91 10.53
N LYS A 64 -5.09 -5.89 10.48
CA LYS A 64 -5.94 -6.01 11.67
C LYS A 64 -6.65 -7.36 11.62
N HIS A 65 -5.96 -8.40 12.02
CA HIS A 65 -6.55 -9.74 12.07
C HIS A 65 -7.09 -10.05 13.45
N MET A 66 -7.88 -11.08 13.54
CA MET A 66 -8.48 -11.50 14.80
C MET A 66 -7.71 -12.58 15.52
N ASN A 67 -6.50 -12.90 15.05
CA ASN A 67 -5.64 -13.94 15.62
C ASN A 67 -4.50 -13.35 16.42
N ASN A 68 -3.97 -14.14 17.37
CA ASN A 68 -2.88 -13.70 18.22
C ASN A 68 -1.55 -13.47 17.49
N ASP A 69 -1.43 -13.96 16.26
CA ASP A 69 -0.24 -13.77 15.42
C ASP A 69 -0.12 -12.36 14.84
N ILE A 70 -1.12 -11.54 15.07
CA ILE A 70 -1.20 -10.17 14.57
C ILE A 70 -0.09 -9.30 15.12
N GLY A 71 0.31 -9.55 16.36
CA GLY A 71 1.27 -8.70 17.04
C GLY A 71 2.57 -8.53 16.27
N GLU A 72 3.11 -9.63 15.76
CA GLU A 72 4.38 -9.59 15.05
C GLU A 72 4.28 -8.82 13.73
N ARG A 73 3.25 -9.08 12.93
CA ARG A 73 3.08 -8.36 11.67
C ARG A 73 2.75 -6.89 11.87
N ALA A 74 1.94 -6.60 12.87
CA ALA A 74 1.61 -5.22 13.20
C ALA A 74 2.85 -4.46 13.66
N GLU A 75 3.69 -5.08 14.49
CA GLU A 75 4.94 -4.48 14.94
C GLU A 75 5.88 -4.20 13.78
N LYS A 76 6.02 -5.15 12.85
CA LYS A 76 6.86 -4.97 11.68
C LYS A 76 6.34 -3.85 10.78
N SER A 77 5.02 -3.73 10.64
CA SER A 77 4.43 -2.65 9.87
C SER A 77 4.70 -1.29 10.51
N LEU A 78 4.62 -1.20 11.84
CA LEU A 78 4.93 0.03 12.56
C LEU A 78 6.41 0.40 12.45
N GLU A 79 7.30 -0.59 12.52
CA GLU A 79 8.72 -0.37 12.31
C GLU A 79 9.00 0.13 10.89
N PHE A 80 8.34 -0.47 9.91
CA PHE A 80 8.47 -0.05 8.51
C PHE A 80 7.96 1.37 8.31
N LYS A 81 6.85 1.72 8.97
CA LYS A 81 6.33 3.08 8.96
C LYS A 81 7.38 4.08 9.44
N GLU A 82 8.03 3.78 10.55
CA GLU A 82 9.07 4.66 11.11
C GLU A 82 10.25 4.80 10.16
N MET A 83 10.68 3.70 9.54
CA MET A 83 11.76 3.73 8.56
C MET A 83 11.41 4.58 7.35
N LEU A 84 10.17 4.44 6.86
CA LEU A 84 9.68 5.25 5.73
C LEU A 84 9.67 6.73 6.09
N GLU A 85 9.15 7.08 7.25
CA GLU A 85 9.08 8.48 7.68
C GLU A 85 10.48 9.09 7.79
N ARG A 86 11.43 8.36 8.36
CA ARG A 86 12.81 8.84 8.48
C ARG A 86 13.48 8.98 7.12
N ARG A 87 13.26 8.01 6.23
CA ARG A 87 13.92 7.99 4.92
C ARG A 87 13.36 9.02 3.96
N THR A 88 12.03 9.12 3.87
CA THR A 88 11.37 9.97 2.88
C THR A 88 11.03 11.35 3.41
N GLY A 89 10.91 11.50 4.72
CA GLY A 89 10.43 12.76 5.31
C GLY A 89 8.94 12.98 5.10
N LEU A 90 8.21 11.98 4.60
CA LEU A 90 6.79 12.10 4.30
C LEU A 90 5.95 11.49 5.41
N PRO A 91 4.75 12.03 5.67
CA PRO A 91 3.85 11.42 6.66
C PRO A 91 3.34 10.08 6.14
N VAL A 92 3.27 9.09 7.03
CA VAL A 92 2.77 7.75 6.73
C VAL A 92 1.54 7.49 7.57
N VAL A 93 0.42 7.21 6.91
CA VAL A 93 -0.87 6.92 7.53
C VAL A 93 -1.08 5.41 7.48
N MET A 94 -1.55 4.83 8.59
CA MET A 94 -1.89 3.41 8.63
C MET A 94 -3.35 3.20 8.21
N TRP A 95 -3.58 2.18 7.40
CA TRP A 95 -4.91 1.89 6.87
C TRP A 95 -5.24 0.41 7.04
N ASP A 96 -6.46 0.11 7.49
CA ASP A 96 -6.92 -1.26 7.71
C ASP A 96 -7.06 -2.01 6.38
N GLU A 97 -6.27 -3.07 6.19
CA GLU A 97 -6.27 -3.85 4.96
C GLU A 97 -7.09 -5.15 5.04
N ARG A 98 -7.88 -5.32 6.11
CA ARG A 98 -8.58 -6.57 6.42
C ARG A 98 -9.32 -7.21 5.25
N LEU A 99 -9.99 -6.42 4.43
CA LEU A 99 -10.79 -6.92 3.31
C LEU A 99 -10.13 -6.73 1.95
N THR A 100 -8.97 -6.06 1.91
CA THR A 100 -8.31 -5.69 0.67
C THR A 100 -7.88 -6.90 -0.17
N THR A 101 -7.31 -7.91 0.47
CA THR A 101 -6.84 -9.11 -0.23
C THR A 101 -7.99 -9.89 -0.86
N VAL A 102 -9.13 -9.97 -0.18
CA VAL A 102 -10.32 -10.64 -0.70
C VAL A 102 -10.82 -9.93 -1.95
N GLU A 103 -10.88 -8.62 -1.92
CA GLU A 103 -11.30 -7.82 -3.07
C GLU A 103 -10.31 -7.93 -4.24
N ALA A 104 -9.01 -7.95 -3.94
CA ALA A 104 -7.97 -8.13 -4.95
C ALA A 104 -8.13 -9.46 -5.66
N ASP A 105 -8.35 -10.55 -4.92
CA ASP A 105 -8.57 -11.87 -5.49
C ASP A 105 -9.79 -11.88 -6.41
N ARG A 106 -10.89 -11.28 -5.95
CA ARG A 106 -12.12 -11.20 -6.73
C ARG A 106 -11.89 -10.43 -8.04
N THR A 107 -11.19 -9.31 -7.96
CA THR A 107 -10.87 -8.50 -9.13
C THR A 107 -10.02 -9.26 -10.13
N MET A 108 -9.04 -10.01 -9.66
CA MET A 108 -8.19 -10.81 -10.53
C MET A 108 -8.96 -11.93 -11.22
N MET A 109 -9.91 -12.54 -10.53
CA MET A 109 -10.78 -13.55 -11.12
C MET A 109 -11.65 -12.95 -12.21
N GLU A 110 -12.20 -11.75 -11.99
CA GLU A 110 -13.04 -11.05 -12.97
C GLU A 110 -12.26 -10.64 -14.21
N THR A 111 -10.99 -10.27 -14.06
CA THR A 111 -10.14 -9.86 -15.18
C THR A 111 -9.52 -11.04 -15.92
N GLY A 112 -9.74 -12.28 -15.44
CA GLY A 112 -9.25 -13.48 -16.10
C GLY A 112 -7.77 -13.76 -15.92
N ILE A 113 -7.14 -13.18 -14.91
CA ILE A 113 -5.74 -13.45 -14.61
C ILE A 113 -5.60 -14.90 -14.16
N ARG A 114 -4.65 -15.61 -14.75
CA ARG A 114 -4.42 -17.02 -14.45
C ARG A 114 -4.06 -17.21 -12.97
N ARG A 115 -4.55 -18.31 -12.39
CA ARG A 115 -4.35 -18.61 -10.98
C ARG A 115 -2.87 -18.63 -10.59
N GLU A 116 -2.01 -19.12 -11.46
CA GLU A 116 -0.57 -19.19 -11.21
C GLU A 116 0.12 -17.83 -11.16
N ASN A 117 -0.48 -16.81 -11.82
CA ASN A 117 0.05 -15.44 -11.81
C ASN A 117 -0.59 -14.59 -10.72
N ARG A 118 -1.68 -15.07 -10.12
CA ARG A 118 -2.43 -14.31 -9.13
C ARG A 118 -1.58 -13.94 -7.92
N LYS A 119 -0.80 -14.89 -7.42
CA LYS A 119 0.05 -14.68 -6.25
C LYS A 119 1.08 -13.58 -6.49
N GLU A 120 1.56 -13.47 -7.72
CA GLU A 120 2.55 -12.46 -8.09
C GLU A 120 1.99 -11.04 -8.05
N TYR A 121 0.72 -10.88 -8.42
CA TYR A 121 0.09 -9.56 -8.53
C TYR A 121 -0.78 -9.16 -7.34
N VAL A 122 -1.04 -10.08 -6.40
CA VAL A 122 -1.92 -9.80 -5.27
C VAL A 122 -1.44 -8.60 -4.46
N ASP A 123 -0.14 -8.51 -4.17
CA ASP A 123 0.41 -7.42 -3.36
C ASP A 123 0.25 -6.06 -4.05
N MET A 124 0.40 -6.02 -5.37
CA MET A 124 0.22 -4.78 -6.11
C MET A 124 -1.24 -4.34 -6.14
N ILE A 125 -2.15 -5.28 -6.38
CA ILE A 125 -3.58 -4.99 -6.38
C ILE A 125 -4.07 -4.64 -4.99
N ALA A 126 -3.53 -5.30 -3.96
CA ALA A 126 -3.84 -4.95 -2.57
C ALA A 126 -3.43 -3.51 -2.27
N ALA A 127 -2.27 -3.07 -2.75
CA ALA A 127 -1.83 -1.68 -2.59
C ALA A 127 -2.80 -0.71 -3.28
N VAL A 128 -3.31 -1.07 -4.45
CA VAL A 128 -4.32 -0.27 -5.17
C VAL A 128 -5.58 -0.12 -4.32
N PHE A 129 -6.08 -1.21 -3.74
CA PHE A 129 -7.29 -1.15 -2.92
C PHE A 129 -7.07 -0.41 -1.60
N ILE A 130 -5.89 -0.56 -0.99
CA ILE A 130 -5.53 0.20 0.21
C ILE A 130 -5.60 1.70 -0.10
N LEU A 131 -4.96 2.11 -1.17
CA LEU A 131 -4.91 3.52 -1.56
C LEU A 131 -6.29 4.01 -1.98
N GLN A 132 -7.01 3.24 -2.79
CA GLN A 132 -8.33 3.64 -3.25
C GLN A 132 -9.29 3.83 -2.07
N GLY A 133 -9.25 2.92 -1.09
CA GLY A 133 -10.05 3.05 0.11
C GLY A 133 -9.78 4.36 0.85
N TYR A 134 -8.52 4.72 0.97
CA TYR A 134 -8.13 5.96 1.61
C TYR A 134 -8.56 7.19 0.81
N LEU A 135 -8.41 7.15 -0.52
CA LEU A 135 -8.84 8.26 -1.38
C LEU A 135 -10.35 8.46 -1.30
N ASP A 136 -11.10 7.37 -1.29
CA ASP A 136 -12.56 7.43 -1.16
C ASP A 136 -12.97 8.01 0.19
N TYR A 137 -12.27 7.62 1.25
CA TYR A 137 -12.49 8.16 2.60
C TYR A 137 -12.27 9.68 2.63
N LEU A 138 -11.19 10.16 2.03
CA LEU A 138 -10.92 11.60 1.96
C LEU A 138 -11.99 12.34 1.17
N SER A 139 -12.47 11.76 0.09
CA SER A 139 -13.52 12.33 -0.74
C SER A 139 -14.83 12.49 0.06
N HIS A 140 -15.21 11.45 0.80
CA HIS A 140 -16.40 11.48 1.63
C HIS A 140 -16.29 12.51 2.77
N GLN A 141 -15.12 12.66 3.35
CA GLN A 141 -14.91 13.68 4.38
C GLN A 141 -15.05 15.09 3.83
N LYS A 142 -14.57 15.30 2.62
CA LYS A 142 -14.67 16.59 1.93
C LYS A 142 -16.12 16.96 1.67
N GLU A 143 -16.92 15.99 1.20
CA GLU A 143 -18.35 16.17 0.97
C GLU A 143 -19.09 16.50 2.26
N SER A 144 -18.76 15.83 3.36
CA SER A 144 -19.37 16.09 4.67
C SER A 144 -19.07 17.51 5.15
N GLN A 145 -17.88 18.02 4.89
CA GLN A 145 -17.48 19.35 5.31
C GLN A 145 -18.16 20.46 4.48
N GLU A 146 -18.48 20.16 3.24
CA GLU A 146 -19.14 21.08 2.34
C GLU A 146 -20.63 21.21 2.60
N ASN A 147 -21.21 20.26 3.30
CA ASN A 147 -22.61 20.24 3.70
C ASN A 147 -22.77 20.78 5.13
#